data_565d8529c10315be26b443d3deaacfae
#
_entry.id   565d8529c10315be26b443d3deaacfae
#
_cell.length_a   1.000
_cell.length_b   1.000
_cell.length_c   1.000
_cell.angle_alpha   90.00
_cell.angle_beta   90.00
_cell.angle_gamma   90.00
#
_symmetry.space_group_name_H-M   'P 1'
#
loop_
_entity.id
_entity.type
_entity.pdbx_description
1 polymer ?
#
loop_
_entity_poly.entity_id
_entity_poly.type
_entity_poly.pdbx_seq_one_letter_code
_entity_poly.pdbx_strand_id
1 'polypeptide(L)'
;NWGSIDQELLTLLMDENNRAEVKKSSAEILRDALIKSVIYSASRAEEIGMEKSKIILSAKVSNVSELIKVYTSLAEKTVYPLHLGLTEAGMGMRGIVSSVSALSILINQNIGDTIRVSLTPRPNENRIEEVKVAKEILQSLGIRAYRPDVVACPGCGRTTSTVFQELAIDIEKYIEKEMPKWSKLYVGVDQLKVAVMGCIVNGPGESKHANIGISLPGTGEEPAAPVFVDGNKFKILRGKNIADDFKKILYNYIDENYEKNI
;
A
#
# COMPACT_ATOMS: atom_id res chain seq x y z
N ASN A 1 -1.73 -21.27 -10.73
CA ASN A 1 -0.46 -20.65 -11.06
C ASN A 1 -0.10 -20.98 -12.50
N TRP A 2 0.42 -20.01 -13.25
CA TRP A 2 0.80 -20.13 -14.65
C TRP A 2 1.74 -21.34 -14.93
N GLY A 3 2.71 -21.58 -14.06
CA GLY A 3 3.64 -22.71 -14.17
C GLY A 3 3.08 -24.10 -13.78
N SER A 4 1.82 -24.16 -13.33
CA SER A 4 1.17 -25.40 -12.89
C SER A 4 -0.23 -25.59 -13.47
N ILE A 5 -0.45 -25.09 -14.68
CA ILE A 5 -1.71 -25.33 -15.41
C ILE A 5 -1.79 -26.79 -15.82
N ASP A 6 -2.99 -27.34 -15.73
CA ASP A 6 -3.30 -28.68 -16.20
C ASP A 6 -2.98 -28.83 -17.68
N GLN A 7 -2.16 -29.81 -18.03
CA GLN A 7 -1.65 -30.00 -19.39
C GLN A 7 -2.72 -30.54 -20.34
N GLU A 8 -3.68 -31.29 -19.85
CA GLU A 8 -4.79 -31.81 -20.67
C GLU A 8 -5.70 -30.63 -21.07
N LEU A 9 -6.05 -29.77 -20.11
CA LEU A 9 -6.81 -28.56 -20.38
C LEU A 9 -6.10 -27.61 -21.36
N LEU A 10 -4.80 -27.44 -21.20
CA LEU A 10 -4.01 -26.59 -22.09
C LEU A 10 -4.00 -27.14 -23.52
N THR A 11 -3.78 -28.45 -23.66
CA THR A 11 -3.79 -29.15 -24.95
C THR A 11 -5.15 -29.02 -25.64
N LEU A 12 -6.22 -29.25 -24.91
CA LEU A 12 -7.58 -29.07 -25.42
C LEU A 12 -7.82 -27.66 -25.99
N LEU A 13 -7.41 -26.64 -25.25
CA LEU A 13 -7.58 -25.24 -25.68
C LEU A 13 -6.69 -24.88 -26.88
N MET A 14 -5.50 -25.47 -26.98
CA MET A 14 -4.64 -25.31 -28.16
C MET A 14 -5.26 -25.97 -29.38
N ASP A 15 -5.86 -27.14 -29.26
CA ASP A 15 -6.55 -27.85 -30.37
C ASP A 15 -7.82 -27.10 -30.79
N GLU A 16 -8.60 -26.59 -29.83
CA GLU A 16 -9.75 -25.71 -30.14
C GLU A 16 -9.30 -24.46 -30.91
N ASN A 17 -8.22 -23.81 -30.47
CA ASN A 17 -7.67 -22.63 -31.13
C ASN A 17 -7.16 -22.94 -32.55
N ASN A 18 -6.58 -24.13 -32.77
CA ASN A 18 -6.12 -24.53 -34.11
C ASN A 18 -7.26 -24.72 -35.12
N ARG A 19 -8.47 -25.02 -34.61
CA ARG A 19 -9.69 -25.17 -35.44
C ARG A 19 -10.49 -23.88 -35.61
N ALA A 20 -10.18 -22.84 -34.80
CA ALA A 20 -10.88 -21.57 -34.84
C ALA A 20 -10.51 -20.74 -36.09
N GLU A 21 -11.49 -20.00 -36.63
CA GLU A 21 -11.26 -19.06 -37.74
C GLU A 21 -10.33 -17.90 -37.30
N VAL A 22 -10.56 -17.37 -36.10
CA VAL A 22 -9.72 -16.32 -35.49
C VAL A 22 -8.88 -16.94 -34.38
N LYS A 23 -7.58 -16.97 -34.60
CA LYS A 23 -6.63 -17.60 -33.67
C LYS A 23 -6.20 -16.65 -32.57
N LYS A 24 -6.20 -17.15 -31.33
CA LYS A 24 -5.62 -16.49 -30.19
C LYS A 24 -4.11 -16.72 -30.14
N SER A 25 -3.39 -15.78 -29.57
CA SER A 25 -1.98 -15.93 -29.24
C SER A 25 -1.77 -16.97 -28.12
N SER A 26 -0.56 -17.51 -28.01
CA SER A 26 -0.21 -18.44 -26.92
C SER A 26 -0.46 -17.84 -25.52
N ALA A 27 -0.23 -16.53 -25.34
CA ALA A 27 -0.47 -15.84 -24.08
C ALA A 27 -1.97 -15.78 -23.74
N GLU A 28 -2.84 -15.59 -24.75
CA GLU A 28 -4.29 -15.61 -24.56
C GLU A 28 -4.82 -17.00 -24.23
N ILE A 29 -4.29 -18.04 -24.87
CA ILE A 29 -4.65 -19.43 -24.57
C ILE A 29 -4.23 -19.81 -23.16
N LEU A 30 -3.02 -19.45 -22.73
CA LEU A 30 -2.55 -19.68 -21.37
C LEU A 30 -3.41 -18.94 -20.32
N ARG A 31 -3.82 -17.72 -20.63
CA ARG A 31 -4.73 -16.94 -19.77
C ARG A 31 -6.10 -17.61 -19.64
N ASP A 32 -6.66 -18.02 -20.75
CA ASP A 32 -7.94 -18.74 -20.76
C ASP A 32 -7.85 -20.07 -20.01
N ALA A 33 -6.77 -20.82 -20.17
CA ALA A 33 -6.52 -22.05 -19.46
C ALA A 33 -6.44 -21.81 -17.93
N LEU A 34 -5.72 -20.79 -17.50
CA LEU A 34 -5.61 -20.43 -16.09
C LEU A 34 -6.99 -20.08 -15.49
N ILE A 35 -7.76 -19.23 -16.18
CA ILE A 35 -9.09 -18.79 -15.72
C ILE A 35 -10.05 -19.99 -15.67
N LYS A 36 -10.12 -20.80 -16.74
CA LYS A 36 -10.97 -22.02 -16.78
C LYS A 36 -10.59 -22.98 -15.66
N SER A 37 -9.30 -23.22 -15.44
CA SER A 37 -8.81 -24.13 -14.37
C SER A 37 -9.25 -23.68 -12.98
N VAL A 38 -9.17 -22.37 -12.68
CA VAL A 38 -9.56 -21.83 -11.37
C VAL A 38 -11.08 -21.96 -11.16
N ILE A 39 -11.89 -21.60 -12.17
CA ILE A 39 -13.35 -21.69 -12.10
C ILE A 39 -13.79 -23.16 -11.99
N TYR A 40 -13.23 -24.04 -12.82
CA TYR A 40 -13.53 -25.47 -12.78
C TYR A 40 -13.19 -26.09 -11.40
N SER A 41 -12.05 -25.73 -10.82
CA SER A 41 -11.67 -26.21 -9.48
C SER A 41 -12.66 -25.77 -8.41
N ALA A 42 -13.18 -24.56 -8.49
CA ALA A 42 -14.21 -24.07 -7.57
C ALA A 42 -15.53 -24.84 -7.73
N SER A 43 -16.00 -24.98 -8.97
CA SER A 43 -17.23 -25.75 -9.26
C SER A 43 -17.11 -27.20 -8.78
N ARG A 44 -15.96 -27.81 -8.99
CA ARG A 44 -15.70 -29.18 -8.49
C ARG A 44 -15.69 -29.27 -6.97
N ALA A 45 -15.18 -28.24 -6.29
CA ALA A 45 -15.22 -28.19 -4.83
C ALA A 45 -16.69 -28.09 -4.32
N GLU A 46 -17.54 -27.29 -4.97
CA GLU A 46 -18.96 -27.22 -4.62
C GLU A 46 -19.68 -28.57 -4.88
N GLU A 47 -19.41 -29.23 -5.99
CA GLU A 47 -20.01 -30.56 -6.32
C GLU A 47 -19.72 -31.62 -5.26
N ILE A 48 -18.56 -31.58 -4.62
CA ILE A 48 -18.18 -32.51 -3.54
C ILE A 48 -18.59 -32.01 -2.14
N GLY A 49 -19.39 -30.92 -2.06
CA GLY A 49 -20.04 -30.46 -0.85
C GLY A 49 -19.37 -29.29 -0.13
N MET A 50 -18.38 -28.62 -0.74
CA MET A 50 -17.84 -27.41 -0.15
C MET A 50 -18.80 -26.22 -0.32
N GLU A 51 -19.10 -25.52 0.76
CA GLU A 51 -19.93 -24.33 0.70
C GLU A 51 -19.23 -23.21 -0.08
N LYS A 52 -19.95 -22.54 -0.97
CA LYS A 52 -19.45 -21.44 -1.80
C LYS A 52 -18.79 -20.32 -0.97
N SER A 53 -19.34 -20.03 0.21
CA SER A 53 -18.82 -19.05 1.15
C SER A 53 -17.42 -19.36 1.71
N LYS A 54 -16.95 -20.60 1.55
CA LYS A 54 -15.63 -21.07 2.03
C LYS A 54 -14.59 -21.13 0.92
N ILE A 55 -14.94 -20.70 -0.30
CA ILE A 55 -14.07 -20.74 -1.47
C ILE A 55 -13.57 -19.32 -1.77
N ILE A 56 -12.26 -19.16 -1.91
CA ILE A 56 -11.61 -17.96 -2.42
C ILE A 56 -10.68 -18.36 -3.58
N LEU A 57 -10.71 -17.59 -4.67
CA LEU A 57 -9.94 -17.91 -5.87
C LEU A 57 -8.63 -17.13 -5.95
N SER A 58 -7.60 -17.79 -6.48
CA SER A 58 -6.30 -17.16 -6.70
C SER A 58 -5.66 -17.66 -7.99
N ALA A 59 -5.51 -16.78 -8.97
CA ALA A 59 -4.92 -17.04 -10.28
C ALA A 59 -3.61 -16.27 -10.46
N LYS A 60 -2.51 -16.78 -9.90
CA LYS A 60 -1.24 -16.06 -9.81
C LYS A 60 -0.36 -16.23 -11.05
N VAL A 61 0.19 -15.14 -11.53
CA VAL A 61 1.21 -15.06 -12.57
C VAL A 61 2.35 -14.14 -12.16
N SER A 62 3.49 -14.22 -12.84
CA SER A 62 4.70 -13.43 -12.52
C SER A 62 4.83 -12.13 -13.33
N ASN A 63 3.97 -11.92 -14.33
CA ASN A 63 3.97 -10.72 -15.17
C ASN A 63 2.84 -9.77 -14.75
N VAL A 64 3.15 -8.50 -14.49
CA VAL A 64 2.21 -7.48 -14.03
C VAL A 64 1.03 -7.31 -14.99
N SER A 65 1.30 -7.12 -16.29
CA SER A 65 0.25 -6.88 -17.28
C SER A 65 -0.67 -8.10 -17.46
N GLU A 66 -0.11 -9.30 -17.40
CA GLU A 66 -0.88 -10.53 -17.50
C GLU A 66 -1.70 -10.77 -16.22
N LEU A 67 -1.18 -10.44 -15.05
CA LEU A 67 -1.95 -10.53 -13.80
C LEU A 67 -3.21 -9.66 -13.87
N ILE A 68 -3.05 -8.42 -14.33
CA ILE A 68 -4.17 -7.49 -14.48
C ILE A 68 -5.24 -8.08 -15.41
N LYS A 69 -4.84 -8.56 -16.59
CA LYS A 69 -5.77 -9.17 -17.56
C LYS A 69 -6.47 -10.41 -17.01
N VAL A 70 -5.74 -11.28 -16.30
CA VAL A 70 -6.28 -12.49 -15.68
C VAL A 70 -7.35 -12.15 -14.66
N TYR A 71 -7.06 -11.24 -13.72
CA TYR A 71 -8.01 -10.92 -12.66
C TYR A 71 -9.17 -10.05 -13.13
N THR A 72 -8.96 -9.15 -14.10
CA THR A 72 -10.07 -8.43 -14.73
C THR A 72 -11.04 -9.42 -15.40
N SER A 73 -10.53 -10.35 -16.20
CA SER A 73 -11.38 -11.38 -16.83
C SER A 73 -12.00 -12.36 -15.82
N LEU A 74 -11.30 -12.68 -14.73
CA LEU A 74 -11.82 -13.55 -13.70
C LEU A 74 -12.97 -12.88 -12.91
N ALA A 75 -12.82 -11.60 -12.58
CA ALA A 75 -13.86 -10.81 -11.90
C ALA A 75 -15.16 -10.70 -12.70
N GLU A 76 -15.08 -10.64 -14.04
CA GLU A 76 -16.24 -10.65 -14.92
C GLU A 76 -16.95 -12.02 -14.98
N LYS A 77 -16.23 -13.12 -14.72
CA LYS A 77 -16.70 -14.49 -14.92
C LYS A 77 -17.11 -15.20 -13.65
N THR A 78 -16.86 -14.62 -12.49
CA THR A 78 -17.12 -15.27 -11.20
C THR A 78 -17.56 -14.28 -10.14
N VAL A 79 -18.27 -14.79 -9.13
CA VAL A 79 -18.70 -14.06 -7.94
C VAL A 79 -17.94 -14.50 -6.68
N TYR A 80 -16.97 -15.38 -6.82
CA TYR A 80 -16.15 -15.79 -5.68
C TYR A 80 -15.20 -14.68 -5.26
N PRO A 81 -14.88 -14.55 -3.95
CA PRO A 81 -13.82 -13.67 -3.49
C PRO A 81 -12.50 -13.98 -4.17
N LEU A 82 -11.74 -12.93 -4.48
CA LEU A 82 -10.47 -13.02 -5.20
C LEU A 82 -9.30 -12.67 -4.29
N HIS A 83 -8.32 -13.60 -4.24
CA HIS A 83 -7.04 -13.36 -3.55
C HIS A 83 -5.98 -12.93 -4.55
N LEU A 84 -5.64 -11.65 -4.52
CA LEU A 84 -4.64 -11.07 -5.42
C LEU A 84 -3.21 -11.37 -4.95
N GLY A 85 -2.33 -11.61 -5.91
CA GLY A 85 -0.90 -11.74 -5.62
C GLY A 85 -0.09 -11.95 -6.87
N LEU A 86 0.92 -11.12 -7.06
CA LEU A 86 1.95 -11.37 -8.08
C LEU A 86 2.90 -12.44 -7.53
N THR A 87 3.12 -13.54 -8.26
CA THR A 87 4.11 -14.54 -7.87
C THR A 87 5.47 -14.18 -8.46
N GLU A 88 6.56 -14.59 -7.78
CA GLU A 88 7.92 -14.38 -8.29
C GLU A 88 8.20 -12.91 -8.65
N ALA A 89 7.71 -11.98 -7.84
CA ALA A 89 7.85 -10.55 -8.10
C ALA A 89 9.31 -10.08 -8.13
N GLY A 90 10.20 -10.79 -7.45
CA GLY A 90 11.64 -10.51 -7.38
C GLY A 90 12.08 -9.99 -6.01
N MET A 91 13.30 -9.50 -5.94
CA MET A 91 13.96 -9.02 -4.72
C MET A 91 13.91 -7.50 -4.61
N GLY A 92 13.88 -6.99 -3.38
CA GLY A 92 14.06 -5.58 -3.07
C GLY A 92 13.13 -4.66 -3.86
N MET A 93 13.64 -3.53 -4.34
CA MET A 93 12.88 -2.50 -5.05
C MET A 93 12.09 -3.03 -6.24
N ARG A 94 12.68 -3.92 -7.05
CA ARG A 94 12.00 -4.50 -8.21
C ARG A 94 10.75 -5.28 -7.80
N GLY A 95 10.86 -6.12 -6.78
CA GLY A 95 9.74 -6.92 -6.27
C GLY A 95 8.65 -6.04 -5.68
N ILE A 96 9.03 -5.01 -4.95
CA ILE A 96 8.11 -4.02 -4.37
C ILE A 96 7.36 -3.30 -5.49
N VAL A 97 8.07 -2.69 -6.44
CA VAL A 97 7.45 -1.93 -7.54
C VAL A 97 6.52 -2.81 -8.37
N SER A 98 6.92 -4.04 -8.71
CA SER A 98 6.07 -4.96 -9.48
C SER A 98 4.80 -5.33 -8.71
N SER A 99 4.91 -5.61 -7.42
CA SER A 99 3.75 -5.93 -6.55
C SER A 99 2.81 -4.74 -6.41
N VAL A 100 3.35 -3.55 -6.11
CA VAL A 100 2.58 -2.30 -6.02
C VAL A 100 1.83 -2.03 -7.31
N SER A 101 2.52 -2.07 -8.46
CA SER A 101 1.91 -1.81 -9.77
C SER A 101 0.76 -2.76 -10.07
N ALA A 102 0.95 -4.06 -9.86
CA ALA A 102 -0.07 -5.05 -10.15
C ALA A 102 -1.28 -4.93 -9.23
N LEU A 103 -1.05 -4.85 -7.92
CA LEU A 103 -2.12 -4.86 -6.91
C LEU A 103 -2.90 -3.55 -6.93
N SER A 104 -2.23 -2.39 -7.02
CA SER A 104 -2.89 -1.08 -6.99
C SER A 104 -3.83 -0.86 -8.18
N ILE A 105 -3.47 -1.33 -9.38
CA ILE A 105 -4.33 -1.22 -10.56
C ILE A 105 -5.61 -2.04 -10.36
N LEU A 106 -5.51 -3.27 -9.88
CA LEU A 106 -6.67 -4.13 -9.65
C LEU A 106 -7.57 -3.60 -8.53
N ILE A 107 -6.97 -3.20 -7.41
CA ILE A 107 -7.71 -2.65 -6.27
C ILE A 107 -8.48 -1.37 -6.65
N ASN A 108 -7.86 -0.47 -7.44
CA ASN A 108 -8.55 0.72 -7.96
C ASN A 108 -9.71 0.40 -8.93
N GLN A 109 -9.74 -0.80 -9.49
CA GLN A 109 -10.87 -1.32 -10.27
C GLN A 109 -11.91 -2.05 -9.40
N ASN A 110 -11.78 -2.00 -8.08
CA ASN A 110 -12.58 -2.76 -7.11
C ASN A 110 -12.48 -4.29 -7.32
N ILE A 111 -11.32 -4.77 -7.76
CA ILE A 111 -11.02 -6.19 -7.93
C ILE A 111 -10.09 -6.64 -6.81
N GLY A 112 -10.52 -7.65 -6.05
CA GLY A 112 -9.75 -8.30 -5.00
C GLY A 112 -10.28 -8.05 -3.59
N ASP A 113 -10.37 -9.12 -2.81
CA ASP A 113 -10.89 -9.13 -1.44
C ASP A 113 -9.78 -9.32 -0.42
N THR A 114 -8.71 -9.98 -0.81
CA THR A 114 -7.48 -10.14 -0.03
C THR A 114 -6.25 -10.03 -0.92
N ILE A 115 -5.12 -9.63 -0.33
CA ILE A 115 -3.87 -9.44 -1.07
C ILE A 115 -2.70 -10.20 -0.43
N ARG A 116 -1.73 -10.58 -1.25
CA ARG A 116 -0.43 -11.07 -0.82
C ARG A 116 0.69 -10.42 -1.64
N VAL A 117 1.66 -9.87 -0.96
CA VAL A 117 2.95 -9.50 -1.54
C VAL A 117 3.91 -10.68 -1.42
N SER A 118 4.64 -11.01 -2.49
CA SER A 118 5.62 -12.10 -2.54
C SER A 118 6.97 -11.56 -2.96
N LEU A 119 7.83 -11.33 -1.99
CA LEU A 119 9.21 -10.91 -2.23
C LEU A 119 10.16 -12.08 -2.01
N THR A 120 11.25 -12.10 -2.74
CA THR A 120 12.35 -13.01 -2.45
C THR A 120 13.18 -12.39 -1.32
N PRO A 121 13.20 -12.95 -0.11
CA PRO A 121 13.99 -12.40 0.99
C PRO A 121 15.49 -12.60 0.74
N ARG A 122 16.32 -11.74 1.28
CA ARG A 122 17.76 -12.00 1.34
C ARG A 122 18.04 -13.09 2.40
N PRO A 123 19.17 -13.78 2.29
CA PRO A 123 19.57 -14.73 3.33
C PRO A 123 19.53 -14.08 4.73
N ASN A 124 18.89 -14.76 5.68
CA ASN A 124 18.70 -14.31 7.07
C ASN A 124 17.78 -13.09 7.28
N GLU A 125 17.11 -12.58 6.25
CA GLU A 125 16.02 -11.59 6.41
C GLU A 125 14.71 -12.28 6.77
N ASN A 126 13.92 -11.63 7.62
CA ASN A 126 12.57 -12.10 7.92
C ASN A 126 11.57 -11.66 6.81
N ARG A 127 10.39 -12.27 6.80
CA ARG A 127 9.35 -12.00 5.79
C ARG A 127 8.38 -10.89 6.19
N ILE A 128 8.68 -10.12 7.23
CA ILE A 128 7.84 -9.00 7.69
C ILE A 128 7.70 -7.93 6.61
N GLU A 129 8.73 -7.76 5.76
CA GLU A 129 8.72 -6.79 4.66
C GLU A 129 7.54 -6.97 3.71
N GLU A 130 7.15 -8.20 3.42
CA GLU A 130 5.97 -8.49 2.58
C GLU A 130 4.68 -7.92 3.18
N VAL A 131 4.52 -8.02 4.50
CA VAL A 131 3.36 -7.47 5.22
C VAL A 131 3.42 -5.95 5.30
N LYS A 132 4.60 -5.37 5.50
CA LYS A 132 4.79 -3.91 5.48
C LYS A 132 4.39 -3.33 4.14
N VAL A 133 4.89 -3.88 3.04
CA VAL A 133 4.55 -3.44 1.68
C VAL A 133 3.06 -3.60 1.40
N ALA A 134 2.43 -4.70 1.83
CA ALA A 134 0.98 -4.89 1.66
C ALA A 134 0.16 -3.82 2.42
N LYS A 135 0.57 -3.46 3.64
CA LYS A 135 -0.05 -2.38 4.42
C LYS A 135 0.13 -1.03 3.73
N GLU A 136 1.32 -0.72 3.26
CA GLU A 136 1.61 0.54 2.56
C GLU A 136 0.80 0.67 1.26
N ILE A 137 0.58 -0.42 0.51
CA ILE A 137 -0.32 -0.41 -0.66
C ILE A 137 -1.73 0.02 -0.25
N LEU A 138 -2.31 -0.61 0.77
CA LEU A 138 -3.68 -0.32 1.21
C LEU A 138 -3.80 1.09 1.80
N GLN A 139 -2.81 1.54 2.54
CA GLN A 139 -2.76 2.88 3.12
C GLN A 139 -2.59 3.96 2.05
N SER A 140 -1.67 3.79 1.11
CA SER A 140 -1.45 4.73 0.00
C SER A 140 -2.67 4.88 -0.93
N LEU A 141 -3.49 3.83 -1.04
CA LEU A 141 -4.75 3.85 -1.77
C LEU A 141 -5.93 4.38 -0.94
N GLY A 142 -5.72 4.75 0.32
CA GLY A 142 -6.76 5.25 1.21
C GLY A 142 -7.81 4.21 1.61
N ILE A 143 -7.53 2.92 1.44
CA ILE A 143 -8.48 1.82 1.73
C ILE A 143 -8.46 1.47 3.21
N ARG A 144 -7.27 1.46 3.82
CA ARG A 144 -7.10 1.14 5.24
C ARG A 144 -5.87 1.86 5.79
N ALA A 145 -6.06 2.60 6.87
CA ALA A 145 -4.97 3.14 7.66
C ALA A 145 -4.42 2.10 8.66
N TYR A 146 -3.14 2.12 8.90
CA TYR A 146 -2.45 1.27 9.88
C TYR A 146 -1.60 2.07 10.86
N ARG A 147 -1.24 3.28 10.50
CA ARG A 147 -0.47 4.24 11.30
C ARG A 147 -0.71 5.65 10.79
N PRO A 148 -0.44 6.68 11.58
CA PRO A 148 -0.37 8.04 11.09
C PRO A 148 0.49 8.18 9.83
N ASP A 149 0.01 8.97 8.87
CA ASP A 149 0.74 9.26 7.64
C ASP A 149 1.67 10.46 7.85
N VAL A 150 2.95 10.30 7.57
CA VAL A 150 3.95 11.38 7.68
C VAL A 150 4.34 11.83 6.28
N VAL A 151 3.81 12.99 5.88
CA VAL A 151 4.15 13.61 4.60
C VAL A 151 5.37 14.51 4.79
N ALA A 152 6.43 14.25 4.06
CA ALA A 152 7.63 15.07 4.05
C ALA A 152 7.97 15.55 2.64
N CYS A 153 8.51 16.77 2.51
CA CYS A 153 8.94 17.27 1.21
C CYS A 153 10.23 16.55 0.75
N PRO A 154 10.44 16.41 -0.58
CA PRO A 154 11.63 15.72 -1.10
C PRO A 154 12.93 16.53 -0.93
N GLY A 155 12.85 17.77 -0.47
CA GLY A 155 13.95 18.73 -0.52
C GLY A 155 14.18 19.27 -1.94
N CYS A 156 14.37 20.55 -2.04
CA CYS A 156 14.65 21.23 -3.32
C CYS A 156 15.75 22.30 -3.10
N GLY A 157 16.09 23.06 -4.14
CA GLY A 157 17.10 24.12 -4.05
C GLY A 157 16.81 25.24 -3.04
N ARG A 158 15.62 25.24 -2.41
CA ARG A 158 15.26 26.21 -1.35
C ARG A 158 15.74 25.81 0.03
N THR A 159 16.19 24.58 0.23
CA THR A 159 16.77 24.12 1.47
C THR A 159 18.01 23.27 1.21
N THR A 160 19.13 23.66 1.81
CA THR A 160 20.39 22.92 1.80
C THR A 160 20.63 22.18 3.13
N SER A 161 19.74 22.40 4.10
CA SER A 161 19.80 21.76 5.42
C SER A 161 19.13 20.38 5.40
N THR A 162 19.70 19.42 6.13
CA THR A 162 19.13 18.08 6.36
C THR A 162 18.17 18.04 7.54
N VAL A 163 18.01 19.15 8.28
CA VAL A 163 17.25 19.18 9.54
C VAL A 163 15.81 18.73 9.38
N PHE A 164 15.14 19.06 8.26
CA PHE A 164 13.77 18.61 8.03
C PHE A 164 13.69 17.10 7.75
N GLN A 165 14.70 16.54 7.08
CA GLN A 165 14.79 15.10 6.83
C GLN A 165 15.03 14.33 8.14
N GLU A 166 15.93 14.86 8.99
CA GLU A 166 16.20 14.31 10.32
C GLU A 166 14.94 14.38 11.20
N LEU A 167 14.24 15.51 11.17
CA LEU A 167 12.96 15.65 11.88
C LEU A 167 11.89 14.69 11.36
N ALA A 168 11.74 14.55 10.04
CA ALA A 168 10.77 13.62 9.46
C ALA A 168 11.05 12.18 9.91
N ILE A 169 12.30 11.74 9.82
CA ILE A 169 12.72 10.40 10.28
C ILE A 169 12.47 10.24 11.79
N ASP A 170 12.73 11.26 12.58
CA ASP A 170 12.55 11.21 14.03
C ASP A 170 11.06 11.15 14.41
N ILE A 171 10.20 11.86 13.69
CA ILE A 171 8.74 11.79 13.86
C ILE A 171 8.19 10.42 13.41
N GLU A 172 8.64 9.88 12.27
CA GLU A 172 8.25 8.54 11.84
C GLU A 172 8.62 7.47 12.88
N LYS A 173 9.85 7.49 13.39
CA LYS A 173 10.30 6.59 14.46
C LYS A 173 9.51 6.75 15.75
N TYR A 174 9.19 7.99 16.11
CA TYR A 174 8.37 8.28 17.30
C TYR A 174 6.97 7.68 17.14
N ILE A 175 6.31 7.91 16.00
CA ILE A 175 5.01 7.34 15.70
C ILE A 175 5.07 5.80 15.70
N GLU A 176 6.05 5.20 15.02
CA GLU A 176 6.20 3.73 14.97
C GLU A 176 6.36 3.13 16.37
N LYS A 177 7.11 3.79 17.24
CA LYS A 177 7.32 3.37 18.64
C LYS A 177 6.04 3.48 19.49
N GLU A 178 5.29 4.57 19.34
CA GLU A 178 4.12 4.85 20.18
C GLU A 178 2.83 4.20 19.63
N MET A 179 2.77 3.87 18.34
CA MET A 179 1.58 3.32 17.69
C MET A 179 0.99 2.08 18.36
N PRO A 180 1.78 1.09 18.87
CA PRO A 180 1.24 -0.06 19.58
C PRO A 180 0.47 0.30 20.86
N LYS A 181 0.78 1.45 21.46
CA LYS A 181 0.07 2.02 22.62
C LYS A 181 -1.10 2.87 22.16
N TRP A 182 -0.90 3.75 21.20
CA TRP A 182 -1.93 4.66 20.70
C TRP A 182 -3.12 3.92 20.08
N SER A 183 -2.88 2.89 19.28
CA SER A 183 -3.94 2.08 18.68
C SER A 183 -4.85 1.38 19.69
N LYS A 184 -4.39 1.20 20.93
CA LYS A 184 -5.18 0.65 22.01
C LYS A 184 -5.93 1.72 22.80
N LEU A 185 -5.38 2.93 22.85
CA LEU A 185 -5.90 4.03 23.66
C LEU A 185 -6.81 4.98 22.90
N TYR A 186 -6.61 5.15 21.60
CA TYR A 186 -7.29 6.19 20.82
C TYR A 186 -7.93 5.59 19.56
N VAL A 187 -9.22 5.82 19.39
CA VAL A 187 -9.99 5.36 18.23
C VAL A 187 -9.61 6.20 17.00
N GLY A 188 -9.19 5.57 15.90
CA GLY A 188 -8.94 6.26 14.64
C GLY A 188 -7.62 7.04 14.55
N VAL A 189 -6.73 6.91 15.55
CA VAL A 189 -5.41 7.59 15.54
C VAL A 189 -4.54 7.20 14.35
N ASP A 190 -4.77 6.06 13.75
CA ASP A 190 -4.13 5.58 12.54
C ASP A 190 -4.44 6.42 11.30
N GLN A 191 -5.51 7.23 11.32
CA GLN A 191 -5.89 8.14 10.24
C GLN A 191 -5.25 9.53 10.34
N LEU A 192 -4.49 9.81 11.40
CA LEU A 192 -3.81 11.08 11.61
C LEU A 192 -2.80 11.36 10.47
N LYS A 193 -2.81 12.59 9.97
CA LYS A 193 -1.84 13.08 8.98
C LYS A 193 -0.92 14.10 9.59
N VAL A 194 0.38 13.88 9.49
CA VAL A 194 1.44 14.76 9.96
C VAL A 194 2.25 15.27 8.78
N ALA A 195 2.52 16.57 8.69
CA ALA A 195 3.35 17.15 7.65
C ALA A 195 4.66 17.71 8.22
N VAL A 196 5.79 17.33 7.61
CA VAL A 196 7.13 17.86 7.95
C VAL A 196 7.75 18.49 6.71
N MET A 197 7.79 19.81 6.66
CA MET A 197 8.20 20.57 5.48
C MET A 197 9.50 21.33 5.71
N GLY A 198 10.36 21.39 4.68
CA GLY A 198 11.71 21.95 4.75
C GLY A 198 11.82 23.43 4.35
N CYS A 199 10.72 24.12 4.06
CA CYS A 199 10.74 25.56 3.79
C CYS A 199 9.36 26.18 4.02
N ILE A 200 9.32 27.50 4.23
CA ILE A 200 8.06 28.25 4.45
C ILE A 200 7.31 28.58 3.14
N VAL A 201 7.84 28.23 1.98
CA VAL A 201 7.18 28.54 0.70
C VAL A 201 6.03 27.56 0.42
N ASN A 202 6.31 26.25 0.42
CA ASN A 202 5.30 25.21 0.21
C ASN A 202 4.76 24.64 1.53
N GLY A 203 5.57 24.74 2.59
CA GLY A 203 5.28 24.14 3.90
C GLY A 203 3.93 24.55 4.48
N PRO A 204 3.56 25.84 4.52
CA PRO A 204 2.26 26.24 5.03
C PRO A 204 1.07 25.71 4.22
N GLY A 205 1.23 25.54 2.89
CA GLY A 205 0.20 24.96 2.01
C GLY A 205 -0.03 23.49 2.34
N GLU A 206 1.04 22.69 2.33
CA GLU A 206 0.97 21.26 2.64
C GLU A 206 0.55 20.99 4.10
N SER A 207 1.07 21.79 5.04
CA SER A 207 0.69 21.65 6.46
C SER A 207 -0.79 21.94 6.73
N LYS A 208 -1.47 22.69 5.86
CA LYS A 208 -2.93 22.94 5.97
C LYS A 208 -3.78 21.73 5.58
N HIS A 209 -3.22 20.82 4.79
CA HIS A 209 -3.91 19.58 4.39
C HIS A 209 -3.66 18.40 5.35
N ALA A 210 -2.79 18.61 6.34
CA ALA A 210 -2.54 17.67 7.42
C ALA A 210 -3.29 18.09 8.70
N ASN A 211 -3.53 17.15 9.60
CA ASN A 211 -4.08 17.46 10.92
C ASN A 211 -3.09 18.30 11.73
N ILE A 212 -1.81 17.97 11.65
CA ILE A 212 -0.73 18.73 12.27
C ILE A 212 0.46 18.81 11.33
N GLY A 213 1.04 19.99 11.19
CA GLY A 213 2.20 20.18 10.32
C GLY A 213 3.20 21.18 10.87
N ILE A 214 4.46 20.99 10.51
CA ILE A 214 5.56 21.91 10.82
C ILE A 214 6.29 22.29 9.54
N SER A 215 6.61 23.56 9.39
CA SER A 215 7.44 24.07 8.29
C SER A 215 8.75 24.58 8.86
N LEU A 216 9.84 23.89 8.57
CA LEU A 216 11.19 24.34 8.97
C LEU A 216 11.66 25.46 8.05
N PRO A 217 12.56 26.34 8.52
CA PRO A 217 13.13 27.38 7.68
C PRO A 217 14.01 26.79 6.58
N GLY A 218 13.89 27.30 5.37
CA GLY A 218 14.79 27.02 4.27
C GLY A 218 16.10 27.81 4.37
N THR A 219 16.95 27.67 3.37
CA THR A 219 18.23 28.39 3.28
C THR A 219 17.99 29.91 3.22
N GLY A 220 18.61 30.63 4.14
CA GLY A 220 18.48 32.10 4.22
C GLY A 220 17.18 32.61 4.83
N GLU A 221 16.29 31.73 5.30
CA GLU A 221 15.09 32.10 6.02
C GLU A 221 15.35 32.32 7.53
N GLU A 222 14.49 33.08 8.18
CA GLU A 222 14.55 33.29 9.63
C GLU A 222 14.40 31.95 10.37
N PRO A 223 15.19 31.64 11.41
CA PRO A 223 15.16 30.35 12.13
C PRO A 223 13.88 30.21 12.98
N ALA A 224 12.76 30.10 12.31
CA ALA A 224 11.43 30.02 12.87
C ALA A 224 10.67 28.87 12.18
N ALA A 225 10.14 27.94 12.96
CA ALA A 225 9.38 26.79 12.48
C ALA A 225 7.90 26.95 12.87
N PRO A 226 7.04 27.51 11.99
CA PRO A 226 5.62 27.57 12.25
C PRO A 226 5.00 26.17 12.26
N VAL A 227 4.18 25.92 13.29
CA VAL A 227 3.35 24.74 13.44
C VAL A 227 1.91 25.09 13.10
N PHE A 228 1.26 24.22 12.36
CA PHE A 228 -0.13 24.30 11.94
C PHE A 228 -0.93 23.15 12.57
N VAL A 229 -2.13 23.43 13.00
CA VAL A 229 -3.09 22.46 13.53
C VAL A 229 -4.41 22.73 12.83
N ASP A 230 -4.98 21.69 12.20
CA ASP A 230 -6.23 21.75 11.43
C ASP A 230 -6.30 22.94 10.48
N GLY A 231 -5.23 23.16 9.73
CA GLY A 231 -5.09 24.20 8.73
C GLY A 231 -4.77 25.60 9.28
N ASN A 232 -4.77 25.82 10.59
CA ASN A 232 -4.53 27.09 11.23
C ASN A 232 -3.13 27.17 11.83
N LYS A 233 -2.51 28.35 11.75
CA LYS A 233 -1.23 28.58 12.41
C LYS A 233 -1.42 28.54 13.92
N PHE A 234 -0.76 27.58 14.57
CA PHE A 234 -0.89 27.33 16.00
C PHE A 234 0.22 28.00 16.82
N LYS A 235 1.48 27.71 16.48
CA LYS A 235 2.65 28.16 17.24
C LYS A 235 3.86 28.31 16.32
N ILE A 236 4.85 29.08 16.74
CA ILE A 236 6.18 29.13 16.11
C ILE A 236 7.20 28.54 17.07
N LEU A 237 7.87 27.46 16.66
CA LEU A 237 8.95 26.85 17.41
C LEU A 237 10.28 27.49 17.01
N ARG A 238 11.20 27.62 17.97
CA ARG A 238 12.55 28.20 17.80
C ARG A 238 13.57 27.45 18.65
N GLY A 239 14.82 27.49 18.22
CA GLY A 239 15.95 26.96 18.98
C GLY A 239 16.23 25.48 18.73
N LYS A 240 16.93 24.84 19.67
CA LYS A 240 17.49 23.47 19.48
C LYS A 240 16.50 22.33 19.76
N ASN A 241 15.39 22.60 20.44
CA ASN A 241 14.45 21.56 20.91
C ASN A 241 13.18 21.43 20.04
N ILE A 242 13.24 21.91 18.80
CA ILE A 242 12.08 21.91 17.87
C ILE A 242 11.44 20.51 17.76
N ALA A 243 12.26 19.47 17.65
CA ALA A 243 11.78 18.09 17.52
C ALA A 243 10.97 17.63 18.75
N ASP A 244 11.51 17.84 19.93
CA ASP A 244 10.84 17.41 21.18
C ASP A 244 9.59 18.25 21.47
N ASP A 245 9.63 19.53 21.17
CA ASP A 245 8.47 20.42 21.32
C ASP A 245 7.37 20.07 20.30
N PHE A 246 7.74 19.71 19.08
CA PHE A 246 6.77 19.25 18.09
C PHE A 246 6.14 17.90 18.49
N LYS A 247 6.91 16.94 19.02
CA LYS A 247 6.39 15.67 19.56
C LYS A 247 5.40 15.90 20.71
N LYS A 248 5.65 16.86 21.58
CA LYS A 248 4.70 17.23 22.64
C LYS A 248 3.40 17.78 22.08
N ILE A 249 3.49 18.67 21.07
CA ILE A 249 2.30 19.21 20.40
C ILE A 249 1.52 18.08 19.70
N LEU A 250 2.21 17.17 19.01
CA LEU A 250 1.62 16.01 18.38
C LEU A 250 0.90 15.11 19.38
N TYR A 251 1.53 14.80 20.52
CA TYR A 251 0.91 14.00 21.56
C TYR A 251 -0.32 14.68 22.15
N ASN A 252 -0.23 15.97 22.48
CA ASN A 252 -1.37 16.73 23.01
C ASN A 252 -2.53 16.77 22.03
N TYR A 253 -2.24 16.97 20.74
CA TYR A 253 -3.25 16.92 19.69
C TYR A 253 -3.99 15.58 19.67
N ILE A 254 -3.26 14.47 19.78
CA ILE A 254 -3.87 13.13 19.84
C ILE A 254 -4.72 12.97 21.11
N ASP A 255 -4.22 13.38 22.26
CA ASP A 255 -4.93 13.25 23.55
C ASP A 255 -6.20 14.09 23.61
N GLU A 256 -6.24 15.23 22.93
CA GLU A 256 -7.37 16.16 22.92
C GLU A 256 -8.41 15.85 21.83
N ASN A 257 -8.01 15.27 20.68
CA ASN A 257 -8.89 15.14 19.51
C ASN A 257 -9.34 13.71 19.19
N TYR A 258 -8.77 12.69 19.84
CA TYR A 258 -9.15 11.30 19.63
C TYR A 258 -9.82 10.70 20.86
N GLU A 259 -10.95 10.03 20.63
CA GLU A 259 -11.68 9.34 21.70
C GLU A 259 -10.82 8.23 22.32
N LYS A 260 -10.81 8.17 23.65
CA LYS A 260 -10.13 7.09 24.37
C LYS A 260 -10.98 5.83 24.36
N ASN A 261 -10.38 4.71 23.99
CA ASN A 261 -10.98 3.40 24.19
C ASN A 261 -11.19 3.18 25.70
N ILE A 262 -12.42 3.00 26.11
CA ILE A 262 -12.82 2.69 27.49
C ILE A 262 -12.59 1.20 27.78
#